data_70a2567c29c5fcfac894820fa7c8aca8
#
_entry.id   70a2567c29c5fcfac894820fa7c8aca8
#
_cell.length_a   1.000
_cell.length_b   1.000
_cell.length_c   1.000
_cell.angle_alpha   90.00
_cell.angle_beta   90.00
_cell.angle_gamma   90.00
#
_symmetry.space_group_name_H-M   'P 1'
#
loop_
_entity.id
_entity.type
_entity.pdbx_description
1 polymer ?
#
loop_
_entity_poly.entity_id
_entity_poly.type
_entity_poly.pdbx_seq_one_letter_code
_entity_poly.pdbx_strand_id
1 'polypeptide(L)'
;VCLLEAGPPDRSPLIHMPIGIALLSKSKTLNWAYETEPQPNLGNRRLFWPRGKTLGGSSSINAMVYIRGHREDYDAWGEAADPIWSFDNVLPLFKAMEANERFGSDAHHGGYGELHVSDLRTVNRLSEAFVEAGQEAQYSHNADFNGDTQDGIGFYQVTQRKGRRWSSARAFLSGAKGRPSPPYSPKVS
;
A
#
# COMPACT_ATOMS: atom_id res chain seq x y z
N VAL A 1 -0.89 -24.40 3.07
CA VAL A 1 -1.36 -23.25 2.25
C VAL A 1 -0.57 -23.26 0.95
N CYS A 2 -1.25 -23.14 -0.20
CA CYS A 2 -0.64 -23.02 -1.52
C CYS A 2 -0.83 -21.57 -2.00
N LEU A 3 0.26 -20.90 -2.36
CA LEU A 3 0.26 -19.55 -2.94
C LEU A 3 0.51 -19.66 -4.45
N LEU A 4 -0.46 -19.19 -5.24
CA LEU A 4 -0.35 -19.13 -6.71
C LEU A 4 0.00 -17.70 -7.14
N GLU A 5 1.00 -17.54 -7.99
CA GLU A 5 1.42 -16.26 -8.58
C GLU A 5 1.69 -16.47 -10.08
N ALA A 6 1.04 -15.66 -10.92
CA ALA A 6 1.19 -15.77 -12.37
C ALA A 6 2.47 -15.11 -12.89
N GLY A 7 3.02 -14.16 -12.12
CA GLY A 7 4.21 -13.41 -12.50
C GLY A 7 5.52 -14.03 -11.99
N PRO A 8 6.67 -13.46 -12.38
CA PRO A 8 7.98 -13.89 -11.91
C PRO A 8 8.21 -13.52 -10.44
N PRO A 9 9.24 -14.10 -9.80
CA PRO A 9 9.73 -13.63 -8.50
C PRO A 9 10.12 -12.15 -8.52
N ASP A 10 10.00 -11.48 -7.37
CA ASP A 10 10.29 -10.06 -7.15
C ASP A 10 11.79 -9.71 -7.12
N ARG A 11 12.59 -10.27 -8.03
CA ARG A 11 14.06 -10.11 -8.05
C ARG A 11 14.54 -8.83 -8.71
N SER A 12 13.67 -8.13 -9.47
CA SER A 12 14.08 -6.90 -10.17
C SER A 12 14.51 -5.81 -9.19
N PRO A 13 15.69 -5.20 -9.36
CA PRO A 13 16.11 -4.07 -8.54
C PRO A 13 15.12 -2.90 -8.55
N LEU A 14 14.41 -2.70 -9.66
CA LEU A 14 13.39 -1.65 -9.80
C LEU A 14 12.24 -1.81 -8.80
N ILE A 15 11.88 -3.03 -8.44
CA ILE A 15 10.85 -3.30 -7.42
C ILE A 15 11.30 -2.75 -6.06
N HIS A 16 12.57 -2.91 -5.73
CA HIS A 16 13.09 -2.55 -4.41
C HIS A 16 13.44 -1.07 -4.26
N MET A 17 13.58 -0.34 -5.39
CA MET A 17 13.85 1.09 -5.40
C MET A 17 12.54 1.89 -5.51
N PRO A 18 12.27 2.86 -4.62
CA PRO A 18 11.07 3.68 -4.69
C PRO A 18 10.86 4.36 -6.04
N ILE A 19 11.91 4.90 -6.64
CA ILE A 19 11.88 5.56 -7.97
C ILE A 19 11.46 4.62 -9.10
N GLY A 20 11.58 3.30 -8.88
CA GLY A 20 11.26 2.28 -9.89
C GLY A 20 9.80 2.28 -10.35
N ILE A 21 8.88 2.91 -9.61
CA ILE A 21 7.45 2.97 -9.96
C ILE A 21 7.21 3.46 -11.39
N ALA A 22 7.95 4.48 -11.84
CA ALA A 22 7.79 5.07 -13.17
C ALA A 22 8.08 4.08 -14.31
N LEU A 23 8.98 3.12 -14.08
CA LEU A 23 9.36 2.08 -15.04
C LEU A 23 8.50 0.83 -14.86
N LEU A 24 8.18 0.47 -13.62
CA LEU A 24 7.39 -0.71 -13.29
C LEU A 24 5.95 -0.60 -13.81
N SER A 25 5.35 0.59 -13.74
CA SER A 25 4.00 0.84 -14.29
C SER A 25 3.91 0.57 -15.79
N LYS A 26 5.03 0.70 -16.52
CA LYS A 26 5.13 0.45 -17.97
C LYS A 26 5.71 -0.93 -18.32
N SER A 27 6.06 -1.73 -17.33
CA SER A 27 6.65 -3.05 -17.55
C SER A 27 5.61 -4.00 -18.17
N LYS A 28 5.99 -4.70 -19.23
CA LYS A 28 5.16 -5.73 -19.86
C LYS A 28 5.24 -7.10 -19.16
N THR A 29 6.24 -7.30 -18.30
CA THR A 29 6.49 -8.57 -17.60
C THR A 29 6.02 -8.53 -16.15
N LEU A 30 6.12 -7.38 -15.48
CA LEU A 30 5.80 -7.19 -14.06
C LEU A 30 4.44 -6.52 -13.83
N ASN A 31 3.72 -6.22 -14.89
CA ASN A 31 2.42 -5.55 -14.87
C ASN A 31 1.45 -6.25 -15.83
N TRP A 32 0.22 -6.46 -15.40
CA TRP A 32 -0.86 -6.95 -16.26
C TRP A 32 -1.25 -5.92 -17.33
N ALA A 33 -1.00 -4.63 -17.08
CA ALA A 33 -1.27 -3.53 -17.98
C ALA A 33 -2.71 -3.50 -18.49
N TYR A 34 -3.67 -3.72 -17.60
CA TYR A 34 -5.09 -3.66 -17.96
C TYR A 34 -5.50 -2.25 -18.42
N GLU A 35 -6.56 -2.20 -19.18
CA GLU A 35 -7.30 -0.99 -19.52
C GLU A 35 -8.76 -1.15 -19.14
N THR A 36 -9.40 -0.04 -18.74
CA THR A 36 -10.84 -0.06 -18.49
C THR A 36 -11.61 -0.22 -19.81
N GLU A 37 -12.87 -0.62 -19.73
CA GLU A 37 -13.81 -0.37 -20.80
C GLU A 37 -13.94 1.14 -21.07
N PRO A 38 -14.40 1.56 -22.28
CA PRO A 38 -14.64 2.97 -22.55
C PRO A 38 -15.55 3.58 -21.48
N GLN A 39 -15.16 4.73 -20.94
CA GLN A 39 -15.89 5.42 -19.89
C GLN A 39 -16.74 6.56 -20.49
N PRO A 40 -18.07 6.40 -20.64
CA PRO A 40 -18.91 7.38 -21.34
C PRO A 40 -18.80 8.79 -20.73
N ASN A 41 -18.82 8.88 -19.40
CA ASN A 41 -18.75 10.15 -18.67
C ASN A 41 -17.35 10.81 -18.70
N LEU A 42 -16.36 10.14 -19.27
CA LEU A 42 -15.00 10.64 -19.47
C LEU A 42 -14.62 10.76 -20.96
N GLY A 43 -15.61 11.02 -21.82
CA GLY A 43 -15.39 11.15 -23.27
C GLY A 43 -15.00 9.83 -23.93
N ASN A 44 -15.55 8.71 -23.47
CA ASN A 44 -15.25 7.35 -23.95
C ASN A 44 -13.77 6.96 -23.86
N ARG A 45 -12.99 7.58 -22.98
CA ARG A 45 -11.59 7.22 -22.77
C ARG A 45 -11.47 5.85 -22.12
N ARG A 46 -10.48 5.07 -22.56
CA ARG A 46 -9.94 3.92 -21.82
C ARG A 46 -8.86 4.41 -20.88
N LEU A 47 -8.90 3.99 -19.65
CA LEU A 47 -7.92 4.36 -18.66
C LEU A 47 -6.96 3.18 -18.42
N PHE A 48 -5.67 3.46 -18.44
CA PHE A 48 -4.65 2.50 -18.07
C PHE A 48 -4.76 2.12 -16.60
N TRP A 49 -4.83 0.81 -16.33
CA TRP A 49 -5.09 0.28 -15.00
C TRP A 49 -4.00 -0.72 -14.58
N PRO A 50 -2.85 -0.24 -14.08
CA PRO A 50 -1.74 -1.12 -13.72
C PRO A 50 -2.10 -2.04 -12.57
N ARG A 51 -1.71 -3.31 -12.69
CA ARG A 51 -1.77 -4.32 -11.63
C ARG A 51 -0.50 -5.14 -11.67
N GLY A 52 0.11 -5.36 -10.49
CA GLY A 52 1.35 -6.13 -10.41
C GLY A 52 1.15 -7.58 -10.82
N LYS A 53 2.05 -8.04 -11.70
CA LYS A 53 2.19 -9.42 -12.15
C LYS A 53 3.56 -9.94 -11.70
N THR A 54 3.72 -10.12 -10.42
CA THR A 54 4.95 -10.56 -9.77
C THR A 54 4.66 -10.94 -8.33
N LEU A 55 5.55 -11.66 -7.69
CA LEU A 55 5.43 -11.98 -6.27
C LEU A 55 5.25 -10.69 -5.44
N GLY A 56 4.19 -10.65 -4.62
CA GLY A 56 3.77 -9.45 -3.91
C GLY A 56 2.73 -8.60 -4.65
N GLY A 57 2.39 -8.97 -5.89
CA GLY A 57 1.34 -8.31 -6.67
C GLY A 57 1.55 -6.81 -6.81
N SER A 58 0.47 -6.04 -6.69
CA SER A 58 0.52 -4.58 -6.82
C SER A 58 1.35 -3.88 -5.75
N SER A 59 1.58 -4.47 -4.57
CA SER A 59 2.48 -3.90 -3.57
C SER A 59 3.94 -3.81 -4.05
N SER A 60 4.31 -4.63 -5.05
CA SER A 60 5.63 -4.61 -5.67
C SER A 60 5.80 -3.51 -6.72
N ILE A 61 4.71 -2.88 -7.19
CA ILE A 61 4.76 -1.86 -8.26
C ILE A 61 4.04 -0.55 -7.94
N ASN A 62 3.34 -0.45 -6.81
CA ASN A 62 2.56 0.73 -6.40
C ASN A 62 3.45 1.90 -5.93
N ALA A 63 2.83 3.03 -5.57
CA ALA A 63 3.49 4.22 -5.03
C ALA A 63 3.87 4.09 -3.55
N MET A 64 3.57 2.97 -2.91
CA MET A 64 3.86 2.67 -1.49
C MET A 64 3.09 3.53 -0.47
N VAL A 65 2.20 4.41 -0.89
CA VAL A 65 1.40 5.19 0.07
C VAL A 65 0.67 4.25 1.02
N TYR A 66 0.81 4.52 2.33
CA TYR A 66 0.14 3.77 3.38
C TYR A 66 -0.99 4.58 3.97
N ILE A 67 -2.20 4.23 3.58
CA ILE A 67 -3.45 4.81 4.08
C ILE A 67 -4.51 3.72 4.15
N ARG A 68 -5.31 3.74 5.20
CA ARG A 68 -6.48 2.88 5.38
C ARG A 68 -7.73 3.57 4.84
N GLY A 69 -8.83 2.85 4.70
CA GLY A 69 -10.15 3.45 4.49
C GLY A 69 -10.59 4.27 5.70
N HIS A 70 -11.55 5.17 5.50
CA HIS A 70 -12.18 5.88 6.61
C HIS A 70 -12.99 4.90 7.48
N ARG A 71 -13.16 5.22 8.77
CA ARG A 71 -13.97 4.40 9.69
C ARG A 71 -15.34 4.08 9.12
N GLU A 72 -15.99 5.07 8.56
CA GLU A 72 -17.33 4.94 7.98
C GLU A 72 -17.41 3.95 6.80
N ASP A 73 -16.32 3.80 6.01
CA ASP A 73 -16.27 2.82 4.93
C ASP A 73 -16.39 1.39 5.48
N TYR A 74 -15.66 1.08 6.55
CA TYR A 74 -15.70 -0.23 7.18
C TYR A 74 -16.98 -0.46 7.95
N ASP A 75 -17.49 0.55 8.64
CA ASP A 75 -18.75 0.46 9.39
C ASP A 75 -19.91 0.20 8.42
N ALA A 76 -19.94 0.90 7.26
CA ALA A 76 -20.91 0.61 6.20
C ALA A 76 -20.79 -0.82 5.64
N TRP A 77 -19.58 -1.38 5.54
CA TRP A 77 -19.40 -2.79 5.17
C TRP A 77 -19.92 -3.73 6.25
N GLY A 78 -19.69 -3.38 7.52
CA GLY A 78 -20.21 -4.11 8.67
C GLY A 78 -21.73 -4.18 8.68
N GLU A 79 -22.38 -3.07 8.34
CA GLU A 79 -23.86 -2.98 8.22
C GLU A 79 -24.39 -3.74 7.00
N ALA A 80 -23.72 -3.61 5.85
CA ALA A 80 -24.20 -4.18 4.59
C ALA A 80 -23.97 -5.69 4.46
N ALA A 81 -22.95 -6.26 5.11
CA ALA A 81 -22.54 -7.65 4.94
C ALA A 81 -22.46 -8.40 6.26
N ASP A 82 -21.45 -8.12 7.10
CA ASP A 82 -21.21 -8.82 8.37
C ASP A 82 -20.46 -7.85 9.31
N PRO A 83 -20.91 -7.72 10.58
CA PRO A 83 -20.25 -6.87 11.58
C PRO A 83 -18.74 -7.10 11.75
N ILE A 84 -18.21 -8.25 11.35
CA ILE A 84 -16.76 -8.54 11.36
C ILE A 84 -15.96 -7.53 10.52
N TRP A 85 -16.59 -6.86 9.56
CA TRP A 85 -15.97 -5.85 8.70
C TRP A 85 -16.01 -4.43 9.26
N SER A 86 -16.69 -4.20 10.41
CA SER A 86 -16.71 -2.87 11.05
C SER A 86 -15.29 -2.44 11.44
N PHE A 87 -15.08 -1.13 11.54
CA PHE A 87 -13.76 -0.56 11.80
C PHE A 87 -13.13 -1.13 13.08
N ASP A 88 -13.90 -1.26 14.16
CA ASP A 88 -13.39 -1.74 15.44
C ASP A 88 -12.94 -3.21 15.37
N ASN A 89 -13.51 -4.00 14.47
CA ASN A 89 -13.11 -5.39 14.24
C ASN A 89 -11.92 -5.53 13.28
N VAL A 90 -11.75 -4.64 12.30
CA VAL A 90 -10.63 -4.71 11.35
C VAL A 90 -9.38 -3.96 11.84
N LEU A 91 -9.52 -2.93 12.69
CA LEU A 91 -8.39 -2.17 13.23
C LEU A 91 -7.34 -3.05 13.94
N PRO A 92 -7.71 -4.02 14.80
CA PRO A 92 -6.73 -4.93 15.41
C PRO A 92 -5.91 -5.72 14.39
N LEU A 93 -6.49 -6.07 13.23
CA LEU A 93 -5.80 -6.77 12.15
C LEU A 93 -4.79 -5.84 11.45
N PHE A 94 -5.16 -4.59 11.18
CA PHE A 94 -4.22 -3.59 10.65
C PHE A 94 -3.03 -3.40 11.60
N LYS A 95 -3.30 -3.22 12.88
CA LYS A 95 -2.26 -3.09 13.91
C LYS A 95 -1.36 -4.31 14.02
N ALA A 96 -1.93 -5.52 13.93
CA ALA A 96 -1.15 -6.76 14.00
C ALA A 96 -0.19 -6.92 12.80
N MET A 97 -0.55 -6.40 11.63
CA MET A 97 0.29 -6.46 10.44
C MET A 97 1.36 -5.37 10.40
N GLU A 98 1.16 -4.24 11.05
CA GLU A 98 1.95 -3.02 10.93
C GLU A 98 3.17 -3.00 11.85
N ALA A 99 4.30 -2.53 11.33
CA ALA A 99 5.47 -2.11 12.10
C ALA A 99 5.77 -0.64 11.77
N ASN A 100 5.11 0.27 12.48
CA ASN A 100 5.23 1.71 12.26
C ASN A 100 6.50 2.26 12.91
N GLU A 101 7.38 2.88 12.10
CA GLU A 101 8.67 3.40 12.56
C GLU A 101 8.52 4.65 13.42
N ARG A 102 7.47 5.49 13.20
CA ARG A 102 7.24 6.74 13.90
C ARG A 102 6.36 6.58 15.12
N PHE A 103 5.22 5.95 14.97
CA PHE A 103 4.22 5.86 16.04
C PHE A 103 4.42 4.65 16.95
N GLY A 104 5.11 3.60 16.46
CA GLY A 104 5.23 2.37 17.24
C GLY A 104 3.86 1.71 17.45
N SER A 105 3.56 1.34 18.69
CA SER A 105 2.26 0.79 19.07
C SER A 105 1.48 1.81 19.88
N ASP A 106 0.34 2.24 19.35
CA ASP A 106 -0.58 3.18 20.01
C ASP A 106 -2.04 2.77 19.81
N ALA A 107 -3.00 3.70 19.90
CA ALA A 107 -4.41 3.43 19.69
C ALA A 107 -4.71 2.99 18.26
N HIS A 108 -4.01 3.54 17.25
CA HIS A 108 -4.27 3.36 15.83
C HIS A 108 -3.21 2.50 15.13
N HIS A 109 -1.99 2.42 15.65
CA HIS A 109 -0.84 1.80 14.99
C HIS A 109 -0.31 0.56 15.70
N GLY A 110 0.36 -0.31 14.91
CA GLY A 110 1.13 -1.44 15.40
C GLY A 110 2.63 -1.23 15.19
N GLY A 111 3.44 -1.67 16.17
CA GLY A 111 4.89 -1.50 16.14
C GLY A 111 5.69 -2.77 15.81
N TYR A 112 5.05 -3.93 15.75
CA TYR A 112 5.75 -5.22 15.74
C TYR A 112 5.34 -6.16 14.61
N GLY A 113 4.50 -5.71 13.68
CA GLY A 113 4.08 -6.51 12.54
C GLY A 113 5.16 -6.64 11.46
N GLU A 114 4.83 -7.37 10.41
CA GLU A 114 5.77 -7.65 9.33
C GLU A 114 5.78 -6.55 8.25
N LEU A 115 4.71 -5.74 8.15
CA LEU A 115 4.58 -4.66 7.19
C LEU A 115 5.21 -3.38 7.74
N HIS A 116 6.43 -3.09 7.34
CA HIS A 116 7.11 -1.87 7.75
C HIS A 116 6.50 -0.64 7.09
N VAL A 117 6.17 0.35 7.92
CA VAL A 117 5.64 1.66 7.56
C VAL A 117 6.58 2.72 8.12
N SER A 118 6.96 3.68 7.30
CA SER A 118 7.87 4.77 7.69
C SER A 118 7.47 6.09 7.07
N ASP A 119 8.00 7.17 7.60
CA ASP A 119 7.95 8.48 6.95
C ASP A 119 8.81 8.48 5.68
N LEU A 120 8.55 9.43 4.79
CA LEU A 120 9.37 9.68 3.61
C LEU A 120 10.80 10.02 4.03
N ARG A 121 11.81 9.37 3.43
CA ARG A 121 13.23 9.68 3.71
C ARG A 121 13.68 11.02 3.14
N THR A 122 13.00 11.48 2.11
CA THR A 122 13.27 12.77 1.46
C THR A 122 11.96 13.38 1.06
N VAL A 123 11.76 14.62 1.41
CA VAL A 123 10.61 15.42 0.98
C VAL A 123 11.08 16.45 -0.03
N ASN A 124 10.30 16.65 -1.09
CA ASN A 124 10.60 17.67 -2.09
C ASN A 124 10.13 19.04 -1.56
N ARG A 125 10.94 20.09 -1.75
CA ARG A 125 10.61 21.46 -1.33
C ARG A 125 9.27 21.98 -1.88
N LEU A 126 8.90 21.56 -3.10
CA LEU A 126 7.59 21.91 -3.67
C LEU A 126 6.44 21.22 -2.93
N SER A 127 6.66 20.01 -2.42
CA SER A 127 5.66 19.33 -1.60
C SER A 127 5.52 19.97 -0.22
N GLU A 128 6.61 20.45 0.37
CA GLU A 128 6.57 21.24 1.61
C GLU A 128 5.79 22.52 1.39
N ALA A 129 6.13 23.29 0.33
CA ALA A 129 5.42 24.52 -0.03
C ALA A 129 3.93 24.28 -0.31
N PHE A 130 3.56 23.13 -0.91
CA PHE A 130 2.16 22.78 -1.13
C PHE A 130 1.42 22.55 0.20
N VAL A 131 2.03 21.86 1.15
CA VAL A 131 1.44 21.64 2.48
C VAL A 131 1.32 22.98 3.22
N GLU A 132 2.33 23.85 3.16
CA GLU A 132 2.28 25.20 3.74
C GLU A 132 1.16 26.03 3.14
N ALA A 133 1.06 26.07 1.81
CA ALA A 133 -0.02 26.80 1.11
C ALA A 133 -1.43 26.27 1.47
N GLY A 134 -1.56 24.98 1.70
CA GLY A 134 -2.82 24.40 2.19
C GLY A 134 -3.18 24.88 3.59
N GLN A 135 -2.19 25.00 4.48
CA GLN A 135 -2.42 25.54 5.83
C GLN A 135 -2.77 27.04 5.79
N GLU A 136 -2.13 27.81 4.91
CA GLU A 136 -2.50 29.20 4.66
C GLU A 136 -3.94 29.32 4.13
N ALA A 137 -4.39 28.36 3.33
CA ALA A 137 -5.78 28.24 2.86
C ALA A 137 -6.74 27.65 3.91
N GLN A 138 -6.34 27.59 5.18
CA GLN A 138 -7.12 27.14 6.34
C GLN A 138 -7.43 25.63 6.37
N TYR A 139 -6.72 24.79 5.62
CA TYR A 139 -6.78 23.34 5.84
C TYR A 139 -5.98 22.98 7.08
N SER A 140 -6.56 22.14 7.95
CA SER A 140 -5.89 21.64 9.13
C SER A 140 -4.68 20.80 8.74
N HIS A 141 -3.53 21.02 9.40
CA HIS A 141 -2.40 20.12 9.23
C HIS A 141 -2.72 18.76 9.82
N ASN A 142 -2.56 17.71 9.02
CA ASN A 142 -2.72 16.34 9.48
C ASN A 142 -1.38 15.61 9.38
N ALA A 143 -0.84 15.23 10.54
CA ALA A 143 0.40 14.49 10.64
C ALA A 143 0.21 12.97 10.54
N ASP A 144 -1.04 12.49 10.62
CA ASP A 144 -1.39 11.07 10.63
C ASP A 144 -2.78 10.83 10.04
N PHE A 145 -2.81 10.42 8.79
CA PHE A 145 -4.06 10.08 8.08
C PHE A 145 -4.64 8.70 8.47
N ASN A 146 -3.98 7.96 9.33
CA ASN A 146 -4.48 6.69 9.88
C ASN A 146 -4.81 6.79 11.39
N GLY A 147 -4.77 8.02 11.94
CA GLY A 147 -5.13 8.34 13.32
C GLY A 147 -6.62 8.65 13.50
N ASP A 148 -6.91 9.62 14.38
CA ASP A 148 -8.27 9.99 14.75
C ASP A 148 -9.08 10.63 13.61
N THR A 149 -8.41 11.27 12.64
CA THR A 149 -9.04 11.94 11.49
C THR A 149 -8.25 11.75 10.22
N GLN A 150 -8.97 11.65 9.09
CA GLN A 150 -8.36 11.64 7.74
C GLN A 150 -8.42 13.00 7.06
N ASP A 151 -9.13 13.98 7.62
CA ASP A 151 -9.22 15.32 7.06
C ASP A 151 -7.94 16.11 7.28
N GLY A 152 -7.64 16.98 6.30
CA GLY A 152 -6.51 17.89 6.40
C GLY A 152 -5.49 17.78 5.28
N ILE A 153 -4.33 18.37 5.50
CA ILE A 153 -3.20 18.38 4.58
C ILE A 153 -1.91 17.96 5.29
N GLY A 154 -1.11 17.11 4.65
CA GLY A 154 0.12 16.58 5.24
C GLY A 154 0.79 15.57 4.34
N PHE A 155 1.76 14.85 4.88
CA PHE A 155 2.49 13.81 4.16
C PHE A 155 2.02 12.42 4.58
N TYR A 156 1.76 11.56 3.59
CA TYR A 156 1.49 10.15 3.84
C TYR A 156 2.75 9.42 4.28
N GLN A 157 2.58 8.48 5.18
CA GLN A 157 3.57 7.43 5.40
C GLN A 157 3.60 6.45 4.22
N VAL A 158 4.67 5.69 4.14
CA VAL A 158 4.93 4.76 3.03
C VAL A 158 5.34 3.38 3.52
N THR A 159 4.97 2.35 2.75
CA THR A 159 5.42 0.96 2.99
C THR A 159 6.88 0.81 2.57
N GLN A 160 7.77 1.32 3.42
CA GLN A 160 9.22 1.26 3.24
C GLN A 160 9.94 0.83 4.51
N ARG A 161 11.11 0.24 4.33
CA ARG A 161 12.07 -0.04 5.40
C ARG A 161 13.45 0.42 4.95
N LYS A 162 14.07 1.33 5.71
CA LYS A 162 15.41 1.90 5.39
C LYS A 162 15.48 2.46 3.97
N GLY A 163 14.43 3.17 3.52
CA GLY A 163 14.36 3.79 2.19
C GLY A 163 14.16 2.82 1.03
N ARG A 164 13.83 1.56 1.29
CA ARG A 164 13.51 0.56 0.26
C ARG A 164 12.06 0.14 0.35
N ARG A 165 11.42 -0.13 -0.79
CA ARG A 165 10.07 -0.71 -0.85
C ARG A 165 9.97 -1.94 0.05
N TRP A 166 8.90 -1.99 0.83
CA TRP A 166 8.56 -3.14 1.67
C TRP A 166 7.24 -3.74 1.18
N SER A 167 7.32 -4.54 0.10
CA SER A 167 6.15 -5.19 -0.50
C SER A 167 5.60 -6.30 0.40
N SER A 168 4.36 -6.75 0.12
CA SER A 168 3.76 -7.90 0.81
C SER A 168 4.63 -9.16 0.70
N ALA A 169 5.33 -9.37 -0.43
CA ALA A 169 6.26 -10.48 -0.56
C ALA A 169 7.41 -10.36 0.44
N ARG A 170 7.96 -9.18 0.64
CA ARG A 170 9.02 -8.95 1.63
C ARG A 170 8.51 -9.03 3.05
N ALA A 171 7.34 -8.47 3.32
CA ALA A 171 6.76 -8.49 4.64
C ALA A 171 6.42 -9.92 5.09
N PHE A 172 5.62 -10.63 4.31
CA PHE A 172 4.97 -11.85 4.78
C PHE A 172 5.60 -13.13 4.25
N LEU A 173 6.22 -13.12 3.06
CA LEU A 173 6.76 -14.35 2.47
C LEU A 173 8.23 -14.58 2.80
N SER A 174 9.01 -13.53 3.10
CA SER A 174 10.43 -13.71 3.41
C SER A 174 10.66 -14.56 4.67
N GLY A 175 9.84 -14.36 5.70
CA GLY A 175 9.86 -15.16 6.94
C GLY A 175 9.30 -16.56 6.81
N ALA A 176 8.57 -16.86 5.72
CA ALA A 176 8.05 -18.20 5.45
C ALA A 176 9.02 -19.09 4.66
N LYS A 177 10.09 -18.52 4.10
CA LYS A 177 11.13 -19.26 3.38
C LYS A 177 11.81 -20.26 4.31
N GLY A 178 11.80 -21.53 3.92
CA GLY A 178 12.43 -22.61 4.72
C GLY A 178 11.50 -23.30 5.70
N ARG A 179 10.24 -22.87 5.85
CA ARG A 179 9.24 -23.68 6.58
C ARG A 179 8.95 -24.96 5.79
N PRO A 180 8.72 -26.10 6.46
CA PRO A 180 8.36 -27.37 5.81
C PRO A 180 6.88 -27.31 5.32
N SER A 181 6.60 -26.39 4.40
CA SER A 181 5.37 -26.33 3.64
C SER A 181 5.69 -26.64 2.18
N PRO A 182 4.78 -27.23 1.42
CA PRO A 182 5.05 -27.57 0.03
C PRO A 182 5.54 -26.31 -0.72
N PRO A 183 6.51 -26.48 -1.62
CA PRO A 183 7.12 -25.37 -2.31
C PRO A 183 6.05 -24.61 -3.11
N TYR A 184 6.16 -23.31 -3.07
CA TYR A 184 5.49 -22.40 -3.96
C TYR A 184 5.69 -22.87 -5.42
N SER A 185 4.60 -23.03 -6.16
CA SER A 185 4.65 -23.30 -7.60
C SER A 185 4.57 -21.99 -8.38
N PRO A 186 5.61 -21.61 -9.13
CA PRO A 186 5.65 -20.33 -9.83
C PRO A 186 4.99 -20.33 -11.21
N LYS A 187 4.26 -21.36 -11.58
CA LYS A 187 3.64 -21.45 -12.91
C LYS A 187 2.22 -22.01 -12.82
N VAL A 188 1.26 -21.13 -12.98
CA VAL A 188 -0.03 -21.46 -13.57
C VAL A 188 -0.03 -20.86 -14.96
N SER A 189 0.09 -21.71 -15.97
CA SER A 189 -0.07 -21.38 -17.38
C SER A 189 -1.53 -21.08 -17.68
#